data_8deb71ade3f43c1c15ae61b1b7e41483
#
_entry.id   8deb71ade3f43c1c15ae61b1b7e41483
#
_cell.length_a   1.000
_cell.length_b   1.000
_cell.length_c   1.000
_cell.angle_alpha   90.00
_cell.angle_beta   90.00
_cell.angle_gamma   90.00
#
_symmetry.space_group_name_H-M   'P 1'
#
loop_
_entity.id
_entity.type
_entity.pdbx_description
1 polymer ?
#
loop_
_entity_poly.entity_id
_entity_poly.type
_entity_poly.pdbx_seq_one_letter_code
_entity_poly.pdbx_strand_id
1 'polypeptide(L)'
;MKKTIQIFRLMAACTALFFMTIGCNAPTSDTANKAVEATKQAVAKPDNYQVKTGGCKMIQVDGKYNVWTKKIGDGKIKVLLLHGGPGFAHDYFECFEDFLPKEGIEFYYYDQLGVGNSDIPTDTSLWNIPRYVEEVEQVRKGLGLENFYLLGHSWGSMLAMEYLQKYQNHVKAAVLSNMTAGFKSYLIYVNKQKNGFLTKQELATFDSLDKRKLYDSPEYQNLLMNKLYTQNVCRMPVEKWPEPLMRAFKKANHAIYVQMQGVDEFHVTGNFKDWEMWDRLPNIKVPTLVLGGRYDEMNPEDMKKEGQLIPNSRTYLCPNGGHLSMYDDQQNYFTNLIYFLKDVDNNKFVADKK
;
A
#
# COMPACT_ATOMS: atom_id res chain seq x y z
N MET A 1 11.61 34.25 -2.62
CA MET A 1 10.42 33.44 -2.36
C MET A 1 9.57 33.30 -3.64
N LYS A 2 10.09 32.68 -4.70
CA LYS A 2 9.36 32.37 -5.96
C LYS A 2 10.10 31.25 -6.69
N LYS A 3 10.19 30.04 -6.11
CA LYS A 3 10.83 28.87 -6.78
C LYS A 3 10.25 27.50 -6.42
N THR A 4 9.05 27.40 -5.82
CA THR A 4 8.51 26.09 -5.37
C THR A 4 7.14 25.73 -5.97
N ILE A 5 6.63 26.42 -6.98
CA ILE A 5 5.29 26.17 -7.58
C ILE A 5 5.42 25.81 -9.07
N GLN A 6 6.39 25.02 -9.48
CA GLN A 6 6.56 24.68 -10.90
C GLN A 6 6.85 23.18 -11.16
N ILE A 7 6.35 22.25 -10.35
CA ILE A 7 6.59 20.82 -10.56
C ILE A 7 5.37 20.07 -11.19
N PHE A 8 4.24 20.71 -11.39
CA PHE A 8 3.03 20.01 -11.87
C PHE A 8 2.58 20.31 -13.31
N ARG A 9 3.39 20.99 -14.16
CA ARG A 9 3.05 21.11 -15.58
C ARG A 9 4.33 21.21 -16.41
N LEU A 10 4.95 20.11 -16.81
CA LEU A 10 5.79 20.06 -18.04
C LEU A 10 6.17 18.62 -18.39
N MET A 11 5.33 17.93 -19.11
CA MET A 11 5.71 16.86 -20.05
C MET A 11 4.65 16.72 -21.12
N ALA A 12 4.58 17.70 -21.99
CA ALA A 12 4.05 17.54 -23.33
C ALA A 12 4.75 18.56 -24.23
N ALA A 13 5.28 18.05 -25.34
CA ALA A 13 5.86 18.77 -26.48
C ALA A 13 7.34 19.15 -26.40
N CYS A 14 8.18 18.31 -27.02
CA CYS A 14 9.31 18.73 -27.83
C CYS A 14 9.70 17.60 -28.79
N THR A 15 8.95 17.44 -29.88
CA THR A 15 9.46 16.92 -31.14
C THR A 15 9.51 18.12 -32.11
N ALA A 16 10.65 18.76 -32.18
CA ALA A 16 10.92 19.75 -33.21
C ALA A 16 12.10 19.24 -34.05
N LEU A 17 11.82 19.06 -35.34
CA LEU A 17 12.72 18.71 -36.42
C LEU A 17 13.98 19.59 -36.44
N PHE A 18 15.13 18.93 -36.55
CA PHE A 18 16.33 19.54 -37.10
C PHE A 18 16.59 18.93 -38.48
N PHE A 19 16.21 19.63 -39.53
CA PHE A 19 16.67 19.34 -40.86
C PHE A 19 18.06 19.99 -41.08
N MET A 20 19.10 19.17 -41.12
CA MET A 20 20.36 19.54 -41.75
C MET A 20 20.44 18.83 -43.07
N THR A 21 20.44 19.64 -44.15
CA THR A 21 20.74 19.22 -45.52
C THR A 21 22.23 18.91 -45.64
N ILE A 22 22.56 17.65 -45.83
CA ILE A 22 23.88 17.22 -46.35
C ILE A 22 23.62 16.45 -47.64
N GLY A 23 24.35 16.83 -48.65
CA GLY A 23 24.14 16.45 -50.04
C GLY A 23 24.17 14.96 -50.33
N CYS A 24 23.31 14.57 -51.23
CA CYS A 24 23.13 13.23 -51.77
C CYS A 24 24.37 12.75 -52.54
N ASN A 25 24.90 11.60 -52.11
CA ASN A 25 25.37 10.58 -53.05
C ASN A 25 24.60 9.29 -52.70
N ALA A 26 23.70 8.91 -53.58
CA ALA A 26 22.93 7.68 -53.44
C ALA A 26 23.87 6.46 -53.63
N PRO A 27 23.89 5.49 -52.73
CA PRO A 27 24.59 4.24 -52.94
C PRO A 27 23.87 3.42 -54.01
N THR A 28 24.65 2.79 -54.90
CA THR A 28 24.16 1.89 -55.94
C THR A 28 23.41 0.71 -55.37
N SER A 29 22.45 0.17 -56.13
CA SER A 29 21.48 -0.87 -55.71
C SER A 29 22.10 -2.13 -55.10
N ASP A 30 23.36 -2.43 -55.36
CA ASP A 30 24.07 -3.61 -54.83
C ASP A 30 24.50 -3.48 -53.34
N THR A 31 24.73 -2.26 -52.87
CA THR A 31 25.08 -2.02 -51.45
C THR A 31 23.86 -2.06 -50.54
N ALA A 32 22.71 -1.62 -51.06
CA ALA A 32 21.45 -1.70 -50.30
C ALA A 32 20.96 -3.14 -50.10
N ASN A 33 21.11 -3.98 -51.15
CA ASN A 33 20.75 -5.41 -51.07
C ASN A 33 21.65 -6.22 -50.09
N LYS A 34 22.96 -5.93 -50.06
CA LYS A 34 23.87 -6.55 -49.07
C LYS A 34 23.61 -6.13 -47.63
N ALA A 35 23.18 -4.88 -47.40
CA ALA A 35 22.80 -4.41 -46.07
C ALA A 35 21.46 -5.05 -45.59
N VAL A 36 20.52 -5.30 -46.52
CA VAL A 36 19.26 -5.97 -46.22
C VAL A 36 19.43 -7.49 -46.00
N GLU A 37 20.41 -8.11 -46.69
CA GLU A 37 20.74 -9.53 -46.43
C GLU A 37 21.54 -9.72 -45.15
N ALA A 38 22.39 -8.77 -44.73
CA ALA A 38 23.09 -8.84 -43.44
C ALA A 38 22.15 -8.68 -42.23
N THR A 39 21.00 -8.02 -42.39
CA THR A 39 19.97 -7.89 -41.35
C THR A 39 19.03 -9.09 -41.29
N LYS A 40 19.11 -10.03 -42.24
CA LYS A 40 18.34 -11.29 -42.27
C LYS A 40 19.09 -12.49 -41.65
N GLN A 41 20.28 -12.32 -41.10
CA GLN A 41 20.78 -13.33 -40.17
C GLN A 41 19.87 -13.33 -38.95
N ALA A 42 18.91 -14.29 -38.94
CA ALA A 42 18.10 -14.56 -37.79
C ALA A 42 19.04 -14.73 -36.63
N VAL A 43 18.91 -13.84 -35.63
CA VAL A 43 19.56 -14.05 -34.33
C VAL A 43 19.09 -15.43 -33.86
N ALA A 44 20.02 -16.41 -33.88
CA ALA A 44 19.73 -17.75 -33.41
C ALA A 44 19.17 -17.64 -32.01
N LYS A 45 17.94 -18.09 -31.81
CA LYS A 45 17.37 -18.16 -30.46
C LYS A 45 18.25 -19.07 -29.64
N PRO A 46 18.79 -18.62 -28.49
CA PRO A 46 19.59 -19.49 -27.66
C PRO A 46 18.75 -20.67 -27.19
N ASP A 47 19.21 -21.90 -27.42
CA ASP A 47 18.49 -23.15 -27.20
C ASP A 47 18.21 -23.49 -25.71
N ASN A 48 18.71 -22.70 -24.76
CA ASN A 48 18.51 -22.92 -23.32
C ASN A 48 18.48 -21.57 -22.56
N TYR A 49 17.57 -20.69 -22.91
CA TYR A 49 17.48 -19.40 -22.27
C TYR A 49 16.44 -19.41 -21.13
N GLN A 50 16.91 -19.43 -19.88
CA GLN A 50 16.07 -19.23 -18.71
C GLN A 50 16.03 -17.75 -18.34
N VAL A 51 14.87 -17.12 -18.55
CA VAL A 51 14.64 -15.73 -18.13
C VAL A 51 14.42 -15.70 -16.62
N LYS A 52 15.26 -14.95 -15.90
CA LYS A 52 15.06 -14.66 -14.48
C LYS A 52 14.14 -13.44 -14.35
N THR A 53 13.06 -13.56 -13.59
CA THR A 53 12.02 -12.52 -13.44
C THR A 53 12.22 -11.66 -12.19
N GLY A 54 13.25 -11.88 -11.39
CA GLY A 54 13.46 -11.18 -10.11
C GLY A 54 12.39 -11.51 -9.06
N GLY A 55 11.75 -12.71 -9.16
CA GLY A 55 10.69 -13.12 -8.24
C GLY A 55 9.29 -12.60 -8.59
N CYS A 56 9.14 -11.86 -9.70
CA CYS A 56 7.84 -11.37 -10.16
C CYS A 56 6.97 -12.50 -10.73
N LYS A 57 5.68 -12.48 -10.41
CA LYS A 57 4.69 -13.39 -10.95
C LYS A 57 3.36 -12.67 -11.12
N MET A 58 2.73 -12.86 -12.29
CA MET A 58 1.35 -12.43 -12.51
C MET A 58 0.41 -13.55 -12.08
N ILE A 59 -0.60 -13.22 -11.29
CA ILE A 59 -1.65 -14.14 -10.85
C ILE A 59 -2.95 -13.74 -11.51
N GLN A 60 -3.59 -14.68 -12.21
CA GLN A 60 -4.89 -14.44 -12.78
C GLN A 60 -5.95 -14.46 -11.67
N VAL A 61 -6.79 -13.43 -11.64
CA VAL A 61 -7.93 -13.28 -10.72
C VAL A 61 -9.21 -13.05 -11.51
N ASP A 62 -10.34 -13.50 -10.95
CA ASP A 62 -11.68 -13.42 -11.54
C ASP A 62 -11.74 -14.04 -12.95
N GLY A 63 -10.83 -14.96 -13.26
CA GLY A 63 -10.71 -15.64 -14.59
C GLY A 63 -10.35 -14.70 -15.74
N LYS A 64 -10.04 -13.44 -15.49
CA LYS A 64 -9.91 -12.40 -16.53
C LYS A 64 -8.73 -11.44 -16.31
N TYR A 65 -8.48 -10.99 -15.09
CA TYR A 65 -7.50 -9.97 -14.78
C TYR A 65 -6.21 -10.55 -14.23
N ASN A 66 -5.12 -9.83 -14.36
CA ASN A 66 -3.83 -10.22 -13.80
C ASN A 66 -3.43 -9.23 -12.70
N VAL A 67 -3.08 -9.75 -11.54
CA VAL A 67 -2.48 -8.98 -10.46
C VAL A 67 -1.01 -9.34 -10.32
N TRP A 68 -0.20 -8.31 -10.07
CA TRP A 68 1.23 -8.44 -9.93
C TRP A 68 1.63 -8.82 -8.51
N THR A 69 2.58 -9.75 -8.42
CA THR A 69 3.21 -10.14 -7.17
C THR A 69 4.72 -10.20 -7.33
N LYS A 70 5.46 -9.99 -6.24
CA LYS A 70 6.92 -10.16 -6.22
C LYS A 70 7.35 -10.79 -4.90
N LYS A 71 8.11 -11.88 -5.00
CA LYS A 71 8.74 -12.52 -3.84
C LYS A 71 10.06 -11.84 -3.50
N ILE A 72 10.27 -11.55 -2.23
CA ILE A 72 11.50 -11.01 -1.67
C ILE A 72 12.02 -11.94 -0.57
N GLY A 73 13.30 -12.17 -0.57
CA GLY A 73 13.95 -13.04 0.41
C GLY A 73 13.75 -14.53 0.11
N ASP A 74 14.23 -15.35 1.05
CA ASP A 74 14.07 -16.81 1.05
C ASP A 74 14.08 -17.28 2.52
N GLY A 75 12.97 -17.90 2.94
CA GLY A 75 12.82 -18.30 4.33
C GLY A 75 11.58 -19.15 4.60
N LYS A 76 11.56 -19.78 5.78
CA LYS A 76 10.40 -20.60 6.20
C LYS A 76 9.19 -19.77 6.65
N ILE A 77 9.42 -18.57 7.17
CA ILE A 77 8.37 -17.61 7.50
C ILE A 77 8.00 -16.89 6.20
N LYS A 78 6.76 -17.05 5.75
CA LYS A 78 6.25 -16.47 4.50
C LYS A 78 5.16 -15.48 4.80
N VAL A 79 5.36 -14.21 4.45
CA VAL A 79 4.43 -13.12 4.75
C VAL A 79 3.81 -12.58 3.46
N LEU A 80 2.50 -12.59 3.33
CA LEU A 80 1.79 -11.86 2.29
C LEU A 80 1.43 -10.46 2.80
N LEU A 81 1.85 -9.43 2.06
CA LEU A 81 1.60 -8.04 2.41
C LEU A 81 0.37 -7.49 1.66
N LEU A 82 -0.60 -6.98 2.40
CA LEU A 82 -1.77 -6.28 1.85
C LEU A 82 -1.58 -4.77 2.06
N HIS A 83 -1.38 -4.05 0.97
CA HIS A 83 -1.16 -2.60 1.03
C HIS A 83 -2.43 -1.82 1.37
N GLY A 84 -2.22 -0.59 1.82
CA GLY A 84 -3.25 0.37 2.18
C GLY A 84 -3.83 1.15 1.00
N GLY A 85 -4.43 2.25 1.30
CA GLY A 85 -5.23 3.10 0.44
C GLY A 85 -6.68 3.07 0.90
N PRO A 86 -7.63 2.49 0.14
CA PRO A 86 -7.50 1.71 -1.11
C PRO A 86 -6.92 2.53 -2.26
N GLY A 87 -6.41 1.84 -3.28
CA GLY A 87 -5.90 2.56 -4.45
C GLY A 87 -4.41 2.91 -4.43
N PHE A 88 -3.67 2.61 -3.34
CA PHE A 88 -2.20 2.65 -3.32
C PHE A 88 -1.62 1.36 -3.92
N ALA A 89 -0.29 1.26 -4.03
CA ALA A 89 0.44 0.07 -4.44
C ALA A 89 1.50 -0.30 -3.40
N HIS A 90 2.26 -1.37 -3.65
CA HIS A 90 3.27 -1.88 -2.72
C HIS A 90 4.41 -0.91 -2.39
N ASP A 91 4.65 0.11 -3.23
CA ASP A 91 5.86 0.95 -3.20
C ASP A 91 6.30 1.37 -1.78
N TYR A 92 5.38 1.79 -0.93
CA TYR A 92 5.72 2.21 0.43
C TYR A 92 6.09 1.06 1.39
N PHE A 93 5.92 -0.18 0.99
CA PHE A 93 6.43 -1.33 1.71
C PHE A 93 7.88 -1.68 1.38
N GLU A 94 8.53 -1.00 0.44
CA GLU A 94 9.92 -1.33 0.06
C GLU A 94 10.90 -1.27 1.23
N CYS A 95 10.63 -0.48 2.27
CA CYS A 95 11.43 -0.49 3.49
C CYS A 95 11.49 -1.87 4.20
N PHE A 96 10.55 -2.79 3.93
CA PHE A 96 10.58 -4.16 4.47
C PHE A 96 11.77 -4.96 3.96
N GLU A 97 12.32 -4.63 2.78
CA GLU A 97 13.48 -5.27 2.19
C GLU A 97 14.75 -5.07 3.05
N ASP A 98 14.82 -3.98 3.80
CA ASP A 98 15.93 -3.67 4.68
C ASP A 98 15.93 -4.48 5.99
N PHE A 99 14.79 -5.07 6.37
CA PHE A 99 14.61 -5.72 7.67
C PHE A 99 14.33 -7.22 7.59
N LEU A 100 13.35 -7.64 6.78
CA LEU A 100 12.84 -9.01 6.85
C LEU A 100 13.77 -10.07 6.27
N PRO A 101 14.42 -9.88 5.09
CA PRO A 101 15.23 -10.93 4.47
C PRO A 101 16.42 -11.37 5.32
N LYS A 102 17.11 -10.44 6.00
CA LYS A 102 18.25 -10.75 6.89
C LYS A 102 17.86 -11.52 8.15
N GLU A 103 16.56 -11.58 8.45
CA GLU A 103 16.00 -12.34 9.55
C GLU A 103 15.44 -13.71 9.12
N GLY A 104 15.69 -14.09 7.85
CA GLY A 104 15.21 -15.35 7.27
C GLY A 104 13.69 -15.35 7.04
N ILE A 105 13.12 -14.18 6.78
CA ILE A 105 11.70 -13.99 6.49
C ILE A 105 11.54 -13.68 5.02
N GLU A 106 10.80 -14.55 4.31
CA GLU A 106 10.36 -14.37 2.94
C GLU A 106 9.05 -13.61 2.94
N PHE A 107 8.89 -12.65 2.06
CA PHE A 107 7.61 -11.95 1.94
C PHE A 107 7.24 -11.67 0.49
N TYR A 108 5.95 -11.37 0.29
CA TYR A 108 5.35 -11.17 -1.02
C TYR A 108 4.68 -9.82 -1.06
N TYR A 109 5.15 -8.97 -1.98
CA TYR A 109 4.35 -7.85 -2.45
C TYR A 109 3.22 -8.34 -3.33
N TYR A 110 2.13 -7.64 -3.30
CA TYR A 110 0.99 -7.86 -4.14
C TYR A 110 0.32 -6.52 -4.41
N ASP A 111 0.29 -6.11 -5.68
CA ASP A 111 -0.50 -4.97 -6.11
C ASP A 111 -1.94 -5.42 -6.36
N GLN A 112 -2.90 -4.91 -5.59
CA GLN A 112 -4.31 -5.23 -5.74
C GLN A 112 -4.81 -4.80 -7.12
N LEU A 113 -5.87 -5.42 -7.63
CA LEU A 113 -6.44 -5.05 -8.93
C LEU A 113 -6.79 -3.55 -8.95
N GLY A 114 -6.41 -2.88 -10.01
CA GLY A 114 -6.65 -1.45 -10.21
C GLY A 114 -5.48 -0.55 -9.83
N VAL A 115 -4.35 -1.10 -9.32
CA VAL A 115 -3.21 -0.29 -8.91
C VAL A 115 -1.86 -0.86 -9.34
N GLY A 116 -0.84 -0.04 -9.27
CA GLY A 116 0.56 -0.42 -9.45
C GLY A 116 0.85 -1.11 -10.78
N ASN A 117 1.36 -2.34 -10.68
CA ASN A 117 1.74 -3.17 -11.82
C ASN A 117 0.64 -4.18 -12.23
N SER A 118 -0.51 -4.16 -11.55
CA SER A 118 -1.67 -4.98 -11.86
C SER A 118 -2.53 -4.37 -12.96
N ASP A 119 -3.44 -5.15 -13.53
CA ASP A 119 -4.41 -4.64 -14.49
C ASP A 119 -5.27 -3.54 -13.86
N ILE A 120 -5.61 -2.52 -14.65
CA ILE A 120 -6.39 -1.36 -14.22
C ILE A 120 -7.72 -1.33 -15.00
N PRO A 121 -8.73 -2.11 -14.58
CA PRO A 121 -10.04 -2.08 -15.23
C PRO A 121 -10.78 -0.78 -14.93
N THR A 122 -11.69 -0.42 -15.84
CA THR A 122 -12.57 0.74 -15.70
C THR A 122 -13.90 0.42 -15.04
N ASP A 123 -14.18 -0.86 -14.80
CA ASP A 123 -15.42 -1.32 -14.17
C ASP A 123 -15.41 -1.03 -12.66
N THR A 124 -16.12 -0.01 -12.27
CA THR A 124 -16.18 0.45 -10.87
C THR A 124 -16.95 -0.49 -9.94
N SER A 125 -17.73 -1.46 -10.48
CA SER A 125 -18.42 -2.48 -9.68
C SER A 125 -17.45 -3.44 -8.99
N LEU A 126 -16.20 -3.50 -9.46
CA LEU A 126 -15.13 -4.32 -8.88
C LEU A 126 -14.58 -3.76 -7.55
N TRP A 127 -14.82 -2.48 -7.26
CA TRP A 127 -14.25 -1.82 -6.07
C TRP A 127 -15.14 -2.02 -4.85
N ASN A 128 -15.08 -3.21 -4.26
CA ASN A 128 -15.82 -3.57 -3.05
C ASN A 128 -15.08 -4.63 -2.21
N ILE A 129 -15.33 -4.63 -0.90
CA ILE A 129 -14.64 -5.50 0.06
C ILE A 129 -14.78 -7.00 -0.28
N PRO A 130 -15.99 -7.53 -0.52
CA PRO A 130 -16.15 -8.97 -0.79
C PRO A 130 -15.31 -9.45 -1.97
N ARG A 131 -15.24 -8.67 -3.04
CA ARG A 131 -14.45 -9.02 -4.21
C ARG A 131 -12.95 -9.02 -3.90
N TYR A 132 -12.42 -8.03 -3.15
CA TYR A 132 -11.02 -8.01 -2.76
C TYR A 132 -10.65 -9.16 -1.81
N VAL A 133 -11.57 -9.60 -0.94
CA VAL A 133 -11.36 -10.81 -0.13
C VAL A 133 -11.16 -12.05 -1.01
N GLU A 134 -11.97 -12.23 -2.06
CA GLU A 134 -11.80 -13.34 -3.01
C GLU A 134 -10.51 -13.20 -3.83
N GLU A 135 -10.10 -11.98 -4.15
CA GLU A 135 -8.83 -11.73 -4.82
C GLU A 135 -7.63 -12.17 -3.98
N VAL A 136 -7.60 -11.84 -2.68
CA VAL A 136 -6.56 -12.32 -1.76
C VAL A 136 -6.48 -13.85 -1.75
N GLU A 137 -7.62 -14.55 -1.74
CA GLU A 137 -7.66 -16.01 -1.77
C GLU A 137 -7.12 -16.57 -3.10
N GLN A 138 -7.44 -15.93 -4.22
CA GLN A 138 -6.90 -16.31 -5.53
C GLN A 138 -5.38 -16.07 -5.60
N VAL A 139 -4.90 -14.95 -5.05
CA VAL A 139 -3.47 -14.64 -4.94
C VAL A 139 -2.75 -15.67 -4.07
N ARG A 140 -3.30 -15.99 -2.89
CA ARG A 140 -2.77 -17.04 -2.01
C ARG A 140 -2.58 -18.36 -2.76
N LYS A 141 -3.63 -18.82 -3.44
CA LYS A 141 -3.60 -20.07 -4.25
C LYS A 141 -2.58 -19.98 -5.37
N GLY A 142 -2.56 -18.88 -6.10
CA GLY A 142 -1.63 -18.65 -7.20
C GLY A 142 -0.17 -18.61 -6.76
N LEU A 143 0.11 -18.18 -5.53
CA LEU A 143 1.44 -18.21 -4.92
C LEU A 143 1.76 -19.55 -4.23
N GLY A 144 0.78 -20.43 -4.03
CA GLY A 144 0.95 -21.70 -3.30
C GLY A 144 1.21 -21.49 -1.80
N LEU A 145 0.62 -20.46 -1.20
CA LEU A 145 0.82 -20.13 0.22
C LEU A 145 -0.16 -20.93 1.09
N GLU A 146 0.40 -21.76 1.98
CA GLU A 146 -0.32 -22.45 3.05
C GLU A 146 0.41 -22.22 4.37
N ASN A 147 -0.35 -22.10 5.47
CA ASN A 147 0.20 -21.77 6.78
C ASN A 147 1.12 -20.54 6.74
N PHE A 148 0.70 -19.53 6.02
CA PHE A 148 1.44 -18.29 5.81
C PHE A 148 1.03 -17.21 6.84
N TYR A 149 1.84 -16.16 6.90
CA TYR A 149 1.55 -14.98 7.72
C TYR A 149 0.91 -13.91 6.83
N LEU A 150 -0.19 -13.32 7.31
CA LEU A 150 -0.90 -12.26 6.62
C LEU A 150 -0.65 -10.93 7.33
N LEU A 151 -0.05 -9.97 6.63
CA LEU A 151 0.13 -8.61 7.14
C LEU A 151 -0.68 -7.64 6.30
N GLY A 152 -1.61 -6.94 6.93
CA GLY A 152 -2.29 -5.80 6.33
C GLY A 152 -1.85 -4.49 6.97
N HIS A 153 -1.81 -3.42 6.20
CA HIS A 153 -1.60 -2.06 6.67
C HIS A 153 -2.75 -1.16 6.23
N SER A 154 -3.32 -0.37 7.15
CA SER A 154 -4.42 0.54 6.84
C SER A 154 -5.60 -0.22 6.20
N TRP A 155 -6.12 0.19 5.04
CA TRP A 155 -7.08 -0.59 4.26
C TRP A 155 -6.70 -2.08 4.13
N GLY A 156 -5.41 -2.38 3.95
CA GLY A 156 -4.93 -3.77 3.92
C GLY A 156 -5.21 -4.53 5.21
N SER A 157 -5.23 -3.87 6.38
CA SER A 157 -5.64 -4.49 7.65
C SER A 157 -7.15 -4.75 7.71
N MET A 158 -7.95 -3.80 7.23
CA MET A 158 -9.39 -4.00 7.08
C MET A 158 -9.69 -5.21 6.18
N LEU A 159 -8.99 -5.30 5.03
CA LEU A 159 -9.07 -6.43 4.12
C LEU A 159 -8.61 -7.74 4.78
N ALA A 160 -7.53 -7.70 5.59
CA ALA A 160 -7.07 -8.84 6.37
C ALA A 160 -8.11 -9.30 7.40
N MET A 161 -8.74 -8.39 8.14
CA MET A 161 -9.82 -8.74 9.08
C MET A 161 -10.99 -9.44 8.38
N GLU A 162 -11.43 -8.96 7.22
CA GLU A 162 -12.51 -9.58 6.43
C GLU A 162 -12.07 -10.93 5.84
N TYR A 163 -10.84 -11.04 5.34
CA TYR A 163 -10.28 -12.30 4.84
C TYR A 163 -10.23 -13.37 5.95
N LEU A 164 -9.82 -13.00 7.15
CA LEU A 164 -9.75 -13.90 8.30
C LEU A 164 -11.13 -14.45 8.74
N GLN A 165 -12.21 -13.70 8.53
CA GLN A 165 -13.56 -14.22 8.80
C GLN A 165 -13.90 -15.45 7.95
N LYS A 166 -13.31 -15.57 6.78
CA LYS A 166 -13.64 -16.62 5.82
C LYS A 166 -12.54 -17.67 5.65
N TYR A 167 -11.27 -17.25 5.66
CA TYR A 167 -10.14 -18.05 5.22
C TYR A 167 -9.01 -18.21 6.26
N GLN A 168 -9.26 -17.91 7.55
CA GLN A 168 -8.22 -17.98 8.56
C GLN A 168 -7.59 -19.37 8.75
N ASN A 169 -8.24 -20.44 8.32
CA ASN A 169 -7.71 -21.81 8.38
C ASN A 169 -6.44 -22.02 7.52
N HIS A 170 -6.15 -21.13 6.57
CA HIS A 170 -4.92 -21.13 5.78
C HIS A 170 -3.82 -20.23 6.38
N VAL A 171 -4.16 -19.42 7.39
CA VAL A 171 -3.28 -18.40 7.97
C VAL A 171 -2.67 -18.90 9.28
N LYS A 172 -1.34 -18.86 9.37
CA LYS A 172 -0.61 -19.23 10.58
C LYS A 172 -0.70 -18.14 11.65
N ALA A 173 -0.60 -16.88 11.25
CA ALA A 173 -0.77 -15.72 12.11
C ALA A 173 -1.07 -14.47 11.28
N ALA A 174 -1.63 -13.44 11.91
CA ALA A 174 -1.96 -12.17 11.27
C ALA A 174 -1.28 -10.97 11.94
N VAL A 175 -1.01 -9.94 11.16
CA VAL A 175 -0.60 -8.62 11.64
C VAL A 175 -1.59 -7.60 11.11
N LEU A 176 -2.27 -6.91 12.01
CA LEU A 176 -3.18 -5.81 11.73
C LEU A 176 -2.45 -4.52 12.06
N SER A 177 -1.98 -3.83 11.03
CA SER A 177 -1.12 -2.68 11.19
C SER A 177 -1.86 -1.39 10.87
N ASN A 178 -1.86 -0.46 11.84
CA ASN A 178 -2.33 0.91 11.68
C ASN A 178 -3.77 0.99 11.11
N MET A 179 -4.71 0.34 11.76
CA MET A 179 -6.13 0.36 11.41
C MET A 179 -7.00 0.26 12.65
N THR A 180 -8.21 0.78 12.58
CA THR A 180 -9.28 0.60 13.56
C THR A 180 -10.35 -0.35 13.03
N ALA A 181 -11.15 -0.94 13.92
CA ALA A 181 -12.20 -1.88 13.55
C ALA A 181 -13.54 -1.22 13.18
N GLY A 182 -13.58 0.10 12.98
CA GLY A 182 -14.81 0.76 12.56
C GLY A 182 -14.66 2.26 12.29
N PHE A 183 -15.40 2.73 11.31
CA PHE A 183 -15.30 4.13 10.85
C PHE A 183 -16.07 5.14 11.71
N LYS A 184 -17.02 4.69 12.56
CA LYS A 184 -17.71 5.64 13.45
C LYS A 184 -16.78 6.22 14.50
N SER A 185 -16.00 5.36 15.17
CA SER A 185 -14.99 5.81 16.16
C SER A 185 -13.83 6.56 15.48
N TYR A 186 -13.41 6.07 14.32
CA TYR A 186 -12.39 6.73 13.51
C TYR A 186 -12.71 8.19 13.21
N LEU A 187 -13.89 8.46 12.63
CA LEU A 187 -14.30 9.82 12.26
C LEU A 187 -14.37 10.77 13.46
N ILE A 188 -14.81 10.28 14.61
CA ILE A 188 -14.81 11.10 15.85
C ILE A 188 -13.35 11.47 16.23
N TYR A 189 -12.45 10.49 16.17
CA TYR A 189 -11.07 10.68 16.60
C TYR A 189 -10.28 11.57 15.62
N VAL A 190 -10.33 11.29 14.32
CA VAL A 190 -9.58 12.06 13.33
C VAL A 190 -10.03 13.51 13.26
N ASN A 191 -11.33 13.78 13.41
CA ASN A 191 -11.84 15.15 13.50
C ASN A 191 -11.41 15.86 14.80
N LYS A 192 -11.30 15.14 15.91
CA LYS A 192 -10.70 15.69 17.14
C LYS A 192 -9.24 16.08 16.93
N GLN A 193 -8.46 15.24 16.23
CA GLN A 193 -7.07 15.55 15.88
C GLN A 193 -7.01 16.77 14.96
N LYS A 194 -7.81 16.84 13.89
CA LYS A 194 -7.89 18.03 13.02
C LYS A 194 -8.10 19.30 13.81
N ASN A 195 -9.07 19.29 14.70
CA ASN A 195 -9.40 20.46 15.54
C ASN A 195 -8.29 20.81 16.55
N GLY A 196 -7.47 19.84 16.92
CA GLY A 196 -6.33 20.05 17.82
C GLY A 196 -5.05 20.50 17.13
N PHE A 197 -4.85 20.13 15.87
CA PHE A 197 -3.62 20.45 15.12
C PHE A 197 -3.70 21.77 14.39
N LEU A 198 -4.88 22.18 13.93
CA LEU A 198 -5.07 23.44 13.23
C LEU A 198 -5.36 24.60 14.20
N THR A 199 -4.78 25.77 13.92
CA THR A 199 -5.19 27.03 14.57
C THR A 199 -6.64 27.35 14.19
N LYS A 200 -7.29 28.23 14.97
CA LYS A 200 -8.67 28.67 14.67
C LYS A 200 -8.84 29.22 13.25
N GLN A 201 -7.82 29.94 12.75
CA GLN A 201 -7.86 30.51 11.40
C GLN A 201 -7.68 29.40 10.33
N GLU A 202 -6.72 28.49 10.53
CA GLU A 202 -6.51 27.36 9.60
C GLU A 202 -7.73 26.44 9.55
N LEU A 203 -8.36 26.17 10.70
CA LEU A 203 -9.61 25.37 10.76
C LEU A 203 -10.74 26.07 10.02
N ALA A 204 -10.97 27.35 10.23
CA ALA A 204 -11.99 28.12 9.50
C ALA A 204 -11.73 28.11 7.98
N THR A 205 -10.47 28.19 7.57
CA THR A 205 -10.08 28.07 6.16
C THR A 205 -10.35 26.67 5.62
N PHE A 206 -9.94 25.62 6.33
CA PHE A 206 -10.17 24.23 5.98
C PHE A 206 -11.66 23.96 5.79
N ASP A 207 -12.50 24.31 6.78
CA ASP A 207 -13.95 24.09 6.75
C ASP A 207 -14.62 24.90 5.64
N SER A 208 -14.13 26.11 5.31
CA SER A 208 -14.65 26.92 4.19
C SER A 208 -14.33 26.28 2.84
N LEU A 209 -13.12 25.72 2.68
CA LEU A 209 -12.72 25.02 1.45
C LEU A 209 -13.47 23.70 1.29
N ASP A 210 -13.63 22.95 2.38
CA ASP A 210 -14.41 21.71 2.45
C ASP A 210 -15.87 21.94 2.06
N LYS A 211 -16.54 22.91 2.66
CA LYS A 211 -17.93 23.27 2.32
C LYS A 211 -18.11 23.59 0.83
N ARG A 212 -17.07 24.14 0.19
CA ARG A 212 -17.06 24.44 -1.25
C ARG A 212 -16.55 23.29 -2.11
N LYS A 213 -16.15 22.16 -1.51
CA LYS A 213 -15.55 20.99 -2.17
C LYS A 213 -14.28 21.33 -2.98
N LEU A 214 -13.49 22.28 -2.49
CA LEU A 214 -12.26 22.73 -3.13
C LEU A 214 -11.03 21.91 -2.66
N TYR A 215 -11.17 20.59 -2.68
CA TYR A 215 -10.18 19.65 -2.18
C TYR A 215 -8.82 19.70 -2.92
N ASP A 216 -8.84 20.01 -4.23
CA ASP A 216 -7.64 20.15 -5.06
C ASP A 216 -7.00 21.54 -4.98
N SER A 217 -7.55 22.46 -4.21
CA SER A 217 -6.97 23.80 -4.07
C SER A 217 -5.60 23.73 -3.37
N PRO A 218 -4.61 24.53 -3.79
CA PRO A 218 -3.28 24.54 -3.15
C PRO A 218 -3.35 24.83 -1.65
N GLU A 219 -4.31 25.60 -1.20
CA GLU A 219 -4.50 25.95 0.20
C GLU A 219 -5.02 24.76 1.02
N TYR A 220 -6.02 24.03 0.50
CA TYR A 220 -6.52 22.79 1.12
C TYR A 220 -5.40 21.75 1.22
N GLN A 221 -4.72 21.48 0.11
CA GLN A 221 -3.62 20.51 0.06
C GLN A 221 -2.46 20.90 0.97
N ASN A 222 -2.17 22.18 1.14
CA ASN A 222 -1.16 22.64 2.09
C ASN A 222 -1.57 22.36 3.54
N LEU A 223 -2.82 22.63 3.91
CA LEU A 223 -3.33 22.30 5.25
C LEU A 223 -3.32 20.79 5.49
N LEU A 224 -3.79 20.01 4.53
CA LEU A 224 -3.83 18.56 4.60
C LEU A 224 -2.43 17.95 4.76
N MET A 225 -1.53 18.22 3.83
CA MET A 225 -0.22 17.58 3.78
C MET A 225 0.74 18.12 4.85
N ASN A 226 0.85 19.45 4.99
CA ASN A 226 1.89 20.06 5.82
C ASN A 226 1.46 20.34 7.26
N LYS A 227 0.16 20.30 7.57
CA LYS A 227 -0.34 20.58 8.92
C LYS A 227 -0.99 19.37 9.59
N LEU A 228 -1.67 18.51 8.82
CA LEU A 228 -2.36 17.36 9.36
C LEU A 228 -1.52 16.09 9.18
N TYR A 229 -1.17 15.71 7.96
CA TYR A 229 -0.47 14.44 7.68
C TYR A 229 0.93 14.36 8.29
N THR A 230 1.62 15.51 8.48
CA THR A 230 2.89 15.56 9.23
C THR A 230 2.73 15.34 10.74
N GLN A 231 1.52 15.27 11.27
CA GLN A 231 1.27 15.01 12.69
C GLN A 231 0.87 13.56 12.97
N ASN A 232 0.14 12.92 12.05
CA ASN A 232 -0.49 11.64 12.29
C ASN A 232 -0.30 10.59 11.19
N VAL A 233 -0.03 10.99 9.94
CA VAL A 233 0.23 10.02 8.85
C VAL A 233 1.70 9.63 8.80
N CYS A 234 2.61 10.57 8.56
CA CYS A 234 4.05 10.35 8.62
C CYS A 234 4.71 11.55 9.32
N ARG A 235 5.20 11.34 10.52
CA ARG A 235 5.59 12.40 11.49
C ARG A 235 6.95 13.02 11.20
N MET A 236 7.11 13.49 9.99
CA MET A 236 8.25 14.25 9.52
C MET A 236 7.81 15.28 8.47
N PRO A 237 8.60 16.34 8.23
CA PRO A 237 8.30 17.28 7.16
C PRO A 237 8.15 16.57 5.81
N VAL A 238 7.18 16.99 4.99
CA VAL A 238 6.85 16.31 3.71
C VAL A 238 8.07 16.20 2.77
N GLU A 239 8.94 17.20 2.76
CA GLU A 239 10.16 17.19 1.95
C GLU A 239 11.20 16.15 2.40
N LYS A 240 11.00 15.52 3.56
CA LYS A 240 11.82 14.42 4.09
C LYS A 240 11.16 13.06 3.96
N TRP A 241 9.95 13.00 3.41
CA TRP A 241 9.29 11.72 3.21
C TRP A 241 10.10 10.86 2.23
N PRO A 242 10.28 9.56 2.52
CA PRO A 242 11.06 8.67 1.68
C PRO A 242 10.52 8.59 0.26
N GLU A 243 11.41 8.38 -0.72
CA GLU A 243 11.03 8.30 -2.13
C GLU A 243 9.97 7.22 -2.39
N PRO A 244 10.05 5.99 -1.83
CA PRO A 244 9.03 4.97 -2.05
C PRO A 244 7.64 5.41 -1.56
N LEU A 245 7.57 6.13 -0.45
CA LEU A 245 6.33 6.70 0.05
C LEU A 245 5.77 7.76 -0.90
N MET A 246 6.60 8.72 -1.32
CA MET A 246 6.19 9.76 -2.27
C MET A 246 5.75 9.18 -3.62
N ARG A 247 6.41 8.11 -4.05
CA ARG A 247 6.06 7.38 -5.26
C ARG A 247 4.71 6.69 -5.13
N ALA A 248 4.41 6.09 -3.98
CA ALA A 248 3.12 5.48 -3.68
C ALA A 248 1.98 6.52 -3.76
N PHE A 249 2.16 7.69 -3.15
CA PHE A 249 1.20 8.81 -3.25
C PHE A 249 0.99 9.25 -4.71
N LYS A 250 2.07 9.40 -5.48
CA LYS A 250 2.01 9.84 -6.87
C LYS A 250 1.29 8.84 -7.79
N LYS A 251 1.41 7.55 -7.51
CA LYS A 251 0.83 6.45 -8.31
C LYS A 251 -0.58 6.07 -7.86
N ALA A 252 -1.08 6.60 -6.76
CA ALA A 252 -2.36 6.21 -6.20
C ALA A 252 -3.50 6.36 -7.21
N ASN A 253 -4.36 5.35 -7.29
CA ASN A 253 -5.58 5.40 -8.09
C ASN A 253 -6.68 6.11 -7.31
N HIS A 254 -6.78 7.43 -7.51
CA HIS A 254 -7.74 8.27 -6.82
C HIS A 254 -9.20 7.87 -7.08
N ALA A 255 -9.52 7.27 -8.23
CA ALA A 255 -10.90 6.84 -8.50
C ALA A 255 -11.34 5.72 -7.54
N ILE A 256 -10.45 4.75 -7.28
CA ILE A 256 -10.68 3.70 -6.28
C ILE A 256 -10.76 4.30 -4.88
N TYR A 257 -9.80 5.18 -4.54
CA TYR A 257 -9.76 5.81 -3.22
C TYR A 257 -11.05 6.55 -2.91
N VAL A 258 -11.48 7.45 -3.80
CA VAL A 258 -12.71 8.25 -3.61
C VAL A 258 -13.96 7.38 -3.54
N GLN A 259 -14.07 6.33 -4.37
CA GLN A 259 -15.24 5.45 -4.37
C GLN A 259 -15.33 4.62 -3.09
N MET A 260 -14.22 4.15 -2.55
CA MET A 260 -14.23 3.22 -1.41
C MET A 260 -14.09 3.94 -0.07
N GLN A 261 -13.18 4.91 0.03
CA GLN A 261 -12.91 5.72 1.24
C GLN A 261 -13.68 7.05 1.20
N GLY A 262 -13.26 7.94 0.33
CA GLY A 262 -13.71 9.32 0.22
C GLY A 262 -12.59 10.20 -0.34
N VAL A 263 -12.70 11.51 -0.20
CA VAL A 263 -11.72 12.44 -0.81
C VAL A 263 -10.42 12.52 -0.03
N ASP A 264 -10.46 12.26 1.26
CA ASP A 264 -9.30 12.21 2.18
C ASP A 264 -9.68 11.49 3.49
N GLU A 265 -8.79 11.51 4.49
CA GLU A 265 -8.93 10.81 5.76
C GLU A 265 -10.02 11.43 6.69
N PHE A 266 -10.47 12.63 6.41
CA PHE A 266 -11.52 13.32 7.19
C PHE A 266 -12.93 13.08 6.63
N HIS A 267 -13.04 12.50 5.43
CA HIS A 267 -14.27 12.33 4.66
C HIS A 267 -14.49 10.89 4.22
N VAL A 268 -14.94 10.03 5.14
CA VAL A 268 -15.31 8.65 4.80
C VAL A 268 -16.74 8.65 4.24
N THR A 269 -16.84 8.86 2.94
CA THR A 269 -18.13 8.99 2.22
C THR A 269 -18.36 7.86 1.20
N GLY A 270 -17.35 7.04 0.97
CA GLY A 270 -17.40 5.94 0.02
C GLY A 270 -18.05 4.67 0.58
N ASN A 271 -17.71 3.53 -0.03
CA ASN A 271 -18.29 2.22 0.33
C ASN A 271 -17.99 1.81 1.78
N PHE A 272 -16.97 2.37 2.40
CA PHE A 272 -16.54 2.04 3.76
C PHE A 272 -17.33 2.73 4.86
N LYS A 273 -18.10 3.75 4.56
CA LYS A 273 -18.73 4.66 5.54
C LYS A 273 -19.46 3.98 6.70
N ASP A 274 -20.03 2.81 6.47
CA ASP A 274 -20.80 2.05 7.46
C ASP A 274 -20.08 0.77 7.93
N TRP A 275 -18.79 0.60 7.56
CA TRP A 275 -18.06 -0.60 7.93
C TRP A 275 -17.71 -0.61 9.41
N GLU A 276 -18.06 -1.73 10.06
CA GLU A 276 -17.79 -2.02 11.48
C GLU A 276 -17.42 -3.50 11.64
N MET A 277 -16.33 -3.79 12.35
CA MET A 277 -15.81 -5.15 12.57
C MET A 277 -15.86 -5.57 14.05
N TRP A 278 -16.18 -4.67 14.98
CA TRP A 278 -16.06 -4.88 16.42
C TRP A 278 -16.63 -6.21 16.92
N ASP A 279 -17.88 -6.54 16.53
CA ASP A 279 -18.58 -7.75 16.97
C ASP A 279 -18.03 -9.04 16.34
N ARG A 280 -17.21 -8.91 15.27
CA ARG A 280 -16.63 -10.04 14.53
C ARG A 280 -15.16 -10.30 14.91
N LEU A 281 -14.48 -9.37 15.58
CA LEU A 281 -13.09 -9.53 16.02
C LEU A 281 -12.89 -10.79 16.90
N PRO A 282 -13.82 -11.17 17.82
CA PRO A 282 -13.69 -12.40 18.58
C PRO A 282 -13.65 -13.69 17.75
N ASN A 283 -14.04 -13.64 16.48
CA ASN A 283 -13.99 -14.79 15.57
C ASN A 283 -12.59 -15.06 15.01
N ILE A 284 -11.67 -14.09 15.08
CA ILE A 284 -10.27 -14.25 14.66
C ILE A 284 -9.56 -15.09 15.75
N LYS A 285 -9.15 -16.31 15.39
CA LYS A 285 -8.56 -17.28 16.33
C LYS A 285 -7.06 -17.47 16.16
N VAL A 286 -6.51 -17.09 15.00
CA VAL A 286 -5.07 -17.17 14.76
C VAL A 286 -4.30 -16.20 15.66
N PRO A 287 -3.05 -16.50 16.03
CA PRO A 287 -2.18 -15.54 16.68
C PRO A 287 -2.16 -14.22 15.90
N THR A 288 -2.43 -13.10 16.56
CA THR A 288 -2.57 -11.80 15.91
C THR A 288 -1.74 -10.74 16.61
N LEU A 289 -0.97 -9.97 15.85
CA LEU A 289 -0.36 -8.74 16.33
C LEU A 289 -1.20 -7.55 15.87
N VAL A 290 -1.69 -6.75 16.81
CA VAL A 290 -2.21 -5.41 16.54
C VAL A 290 -1.06 -4.44 16.71
N LEU A 291 -0.62 -3.84 15.61
CA LEU A 291 0.58 -2.99 15.55
C LEU A 291 0.18 -1.60 15.04
N GLY A 292 0.50 -0.55 15.77
CA GLY A 292 0.12 0.80 15.35
C GLY A 292 1.04 1.88 15.88
N GLY A 293 0.73 3.13 15.59
CA GLY A 293 1.42 4.31 16.08
C GLY A 293 0.67 4.97 17.25
N ARG A 294 1.42 5.51 18.21
CA ARG A 294 0.82 6.28 19.31
C ARG A 294 0.15 7.57 18.83
N TYR A 295 0.62 8.10 17.72
CA TYR A 295 0.15 9.36 17.13
C TYR A 295 -0.60 9.15 15.80
N ASP A 296 -1.01 7.93 15.54
CA ASP A 296 -1.74 7.54 14.34
C ASP A 296 -3.04 8.35 14.18
N GLU A 297 -3.51 8.48 12.97
CA GLU A 297 -4.88 8.95 12.69
C GLU A 297 -5.92 7.90 13.08
N MET A 298 -5.55 6.62 13.05
CA MET A 298 -6.34 5.55 13.65
C MET A 298 -6.23 5.62 15.18
N ASN A 299 -7.37 5.65 15.87
CA ASN A 299 -7.38 5.84 17.31
C ASN A 299 -6.56 4.74 18.05
N PRO A 300 -5.47 5.07 18.76
CA PRO A 300 -4.66 4.11 19.49
C PRO A 300 -5.46 3.33 20.58
N GLU A 301 -6.49 3.94 21.14
CA GLU A 301 -7.35 3.25 22.13
C GLU A 301 -8.26 2.22 21.44
N ASP A 302 -8.67 2.45 20.19
CA ASP A 302 -9.39 1.47 19.42
C ASP A 302 -8.48 0.28 19.05
N MET A 303 -7.22 0.51 18.67
CA MET A 303 -6.26 -0.59 18.45
C MET A 303 -6.04 -1.42 19.72
N LYS A 304 -5.96 -0.80 20.91
CA LYS A 304 -5.91 -1.54 22.16
C LYS A 304 -7.17 -2.38 22.39
N LYS A 305 -8.35 -1.82 22.09
CA LYS A 305 -9.63 -2.53 22.17
C LYS A 305 -9.68 -3.70 21.19
N GLU A 306 -9.15 -3.56 19.98
CA GLU A 306 -9.01 -4.69 19.03
C GLU A 306 -8.21 -5.83 19.67
N GLY A 307 -7.04 -5.52 20.23
CA GLY A 307 -6.23 -6.49 20.95
C GLY A 307 -6.96 -7.15 22.11
N GLN A 308 -7.83 -6.42 22.81
CA GLN A 308 -8.66 -7.00 23.88
C GLN A 308 -9.74 -7.93 23.35
N LEU A 309 -10.31 -7.65 22.17
CA LEU A 309 -11.40 -8.43 21.59
C LEU A 309 -10.92 -9.67 20.83
N ILE A 310 -9.75 -9.61 20.19
CA ILE A 310 -9.16 -10.76 19.49
C ILE A 310 -8.57 -11.75 20.50
N PRO A 311 -9.05 -13.01 20.59
CA PRO A 311 -8.68 -13.93 21.68
C PRO A 311 -7.18 -14.18 21.83
N ASN A 312 -6.48 -14.37 20.73
CA ASN A 312 -5.05 -14.71 20.69
C ASN A 312 -4.24 -13.54 20.13
N SER A 313 -4.21 -12.41 20.83
CA SER A 313 -3.54 -11.22 20.32
C SER A 313 -2.45 -10.69 21.23
N ARG A 314 -1.54 -9.98 20.64
CA ARG A 314 -0.56 -9.08 21.27
C ARG A 314 -0.73 -7.69 20.65
N THR A 315 -0.66 -6.64 21.47
CA THR A 315 -0.80 -5.26 21.00
C THR A 315 0.49 -4.50 21.24
N TYR A 316 0.99 -3.79 20.23
CA TYR A 316 2.11 -2.89 20.37
C TYR A 316 1.84 -1.56 19.65
N LEU A 317 2.04 -0.46 20.35
CA LEU A 317 1.93 0.88 19.80
C LEU A 317 3.32 1.52 19.77
N CYS A 318 3.83 1.78 18.59
CA CYS A 318 5.09 2.48 18.35
C CYS A 318 5.07 3.84 19.03
N PRO A 319 5.96 4.09 20.00
CA PRO A 319 5.86 5.26 20.90
C PRO A 319 6.01 6.60 20.19
N ASN A 320 6.67 6.64 19.03
CA ASN A 320 6.87 7.83 18.21
C ASN A 320 6.13 7.77 16.87
N GLY A 321 5.50 6.63 16.54
CA GLY A 321 4.91 6.36 15.23
C GLY A 321 3.57 7.07 15.00
N GLY A 322 3.33 7.43 13.74
CA GLY A 322 2.04 7.78 13.16
C GLY A 322 1.46 6.61 12.38
N HIS A 323 0.67 6.91 11.34
CA HIS A 323 0.07 5.91 10.46
C HIS A 323 1.10 5.09 9.67
N LEU A 324 2.22 5.71 9.34
CA LEU A 324 3.35 5.09 8.66
C LEU A 324 4.49 4.79 9.63
N SER A 325 4.16 4.08 10.73
CA SER A 325 5.12 3.73 11.79
C SER A 325 6.33 2.96 11.28
N MET A 326 6.22 2.26 10.13
CA MET A 326 7.34 1.61 9.46
C MET A 326 8.38 2.60 8.92
N TYR A 327 8.08 3.90 8.92
CA TYR A 327 9.01 4.97 8.53
C TYR A 327 9.37 5.89 9.70
N ASP A 328 8.39 6.40 10.43
CA ASP A 328 8.62 7.43 11.44
C ASP A 328 8.97 6.87 12.84
N ASP A 329 8.75 5.57 13.06
CA ASP A 329 9.25 4.82 14.24
C ASP A 329 9.77 3.43 13.85
N GLN A 330 10.58 3.40 12.81
CA GLN A 330 11.01 2.23 12.06
C GLN A 330 11.60 1.12 12.95
N GLN A 331 12.50 1.47 13.88
CA GLN A 331 13.14 0.49 14.74
C GLN A 331 12.14 -0.24 15.64
N ASN A 332 11.22 0.47 16.25
CA ASN A 332 10.19 -0.12 17.12
C ASN A 332 9.21 -0.97 16.31
N TYR A 333 8.80 -0.49 15.13
CA TYR A 333 7.89 -1.21 14.25
C TYR A 333 8.48 -2.57 13.84
N PHE A 334 9.65 -2.59 13.22
CA PHE A 334 10.25 -3.84 12.72
C PHE A 334 10.74 -4.77 13.83
N THR A 335 11.23 -4.24 14.95
CA THR A 335 11.60 -5.07 16.10
C THR A 335 10.41 -5.89 16.59
N ASN A 336 9.26 -5.25 16.81
CA ASN A 336 8.07 -5.94 17.34
C ASN A 336 7.41 -6.85 16.29
N LEU A 337 7.41 -6.45 15.03
CA LEU A 337 6.96 -7.31 13.93
C LEU A 337 7.79 -8.59 13.85
N ILE A 338 9.11 -8.48 13.82
CA ILE A 338 10.02 -9.62 13.68
C ILE A 338 9.93 -10.55 14.92
N TYR A 339 9.86 -9.99 16.12
CA TYR A 339 9.68 -10.78 17.35
C TYR A 339 8.38 -11.58 17.32
N PHE A 340 7.28 -10.94 16.93
CA PHE A 340 6.00 -11.62 16.80
C PHE A 340 6.06 -12.79 15.81
N LEU A 341 6.58 -12.55 14.60
CA LEU A 341 6.67 -13.56 13.55
C LEU A 341 7.53 -14.76 14.00
N LYS A 342 8.67 -14.48 14.65
CA LYS A 342 9.58 -15.53 15.18
C LYS A 342 8.98 -16.25 16.40
N ASP A 343 8.29 -15.55 17.28
CA ASP A 343 7.63 -16.18 18.44
C ASP A 343 6.59 -17.19 17.98
N VAL A 344 5.75 -16.81 17.00
CA VAL A 344 4.76 -17.73 16.44
C VAL A 344 5.44 -18.91 15.74
N ASP A 345 6.48 -18.64 14.93
CA ASP A 345 7.16 -19.70 14.19
C ASP A 345 7.85 -20.72 15.10
N ASN A 346 8.38 -20.28 16.23
CA ASN A 346 9.06 -21.09 17.23
C ASN A 346 8.12 -21.65 18.32
N ASN A 347 6.78 -21.50 18.20
CA ASN A 347 5.78 -21.88 19.20
C ASN A 347 6.01 -21.23 20.58
N LYS A 348 6.52 -20.00 20.60
CA LYS A 348 6.77 -19.19 21.80
C LYS A 348 5.79 -18.03 21.96
N PHE A 349 4.83 -17.91 21.06
CA PHE A 349 3.83 -16.85 21.13
C PHE A 349 3.00 -16.97 22.41
N VAL A 350 2.87 -15.86 23.11
CA VAL A 350 1.99 -15.69 24.27
C VAL A 350 1.14 -14.45 24.02
N ALA A 351 -0.16 -14.59 24.09
CA ALA A 351 -1.09 -13.47 24.00
C ALA A 351 -0.97 -12.56 25.23
N ASP A 352 -1.33 -11.29 25.07
CA ASP A 352 -1.43 -10.36 26.18
C ASP A 352 -2.48 -10.85 27.19
N LYS A 353 -2.23 -10.58 28.48
CA LYS A 353 -3.22 -10.81 29.53
C LYS A 353 -4.40 -9.84 29.33
N LYS A 354 -5.60 -10.36 29.33
CA LYS A 354 -6.85 -9.60 29.17
C LYS A 354 -7.41 -9.15 30.48
#